data_d9d271de48c314d99cc084f354729cfa
#
_entry.id   d9d271de48c314d99cc084f354729cfa
#
_cell.length_a   1.000
_cell.length_b   1.000
_cell.length_c   1.000
_cell.angle_alpha   90.00
_cell.angle_beta   90.00
_cell.angle_gamma   90.00
#
_symmetry.space_group_name_H-M   'P 1'
#
loop_
_entity.id
_entity.type
_entity.pdbx_description
1 polymer ?
#
loop_
_entity_poly.entity_id
_entity_poly.type
_entity_poly.pdbx_seq_one_letter_code
_entity_poly.pdbx_strand_id
1 'polypeptide(L)'
;MYYSSGNYEAFARPQKPQGVDEKSAYLIGSGLAALAAACYLVRDGQMAGERIHILEKDPIPGGACDGYQYTDIGYVMRGGREMDNHFECMWDLFRSIPSIETEGVSVLDEYYWLNKADPNYSLCRATEKQGQDAHTDKKFGLSDKGAMEIMKLFFTPDEELYNKRIDEIFDHEVLDSNFWLYWRTMFAFENWHSALEMKLYLKRFIHHVGGLPDFTALRFTRYNQYESMILPMVHYLQEHGVDFQYNTKVVNVEFDIRNGRKAARRIVLQREGRKDAIDLTDNDLVFITNGGCVENSAYGSQNEPAAFNKTIREGGGWDMWRKIAAQDPSFGHPDKFCSDPEQSNWMSATVTTLDRRIVPYIEKICKRDPFSGKVVTGGIVTARDSGWLLSWTINRQPQFRNQPKDQLVIWVYGLFSDKPGDFVKKTMRECTGKEICMEWLYHLGVPVAEIADLAEHSAKTVPVMMPYITAFFMPREKGDRPSVVPDGAVNFAFLGQFAETARDTIFTTEYSIRTGMEAVYSLLDIDRGVPEVWGSTYDVRDLVNASVALRDGRKITDMDLGVVEKLALKELLKKVRGTDVEKLLAEHGAI
;
A
#
# COMPACT_ATOMS: atom_id res chain seq x y z
N MET A 1 -3.92 9.95 -21.07
CA MET A 1 -2.89 9.20 -20.95
C MET A 1 -3.05 7.76 -21.31
N TYR A 2 -2.21 7.05 -21.95
CA TYR A 2 -2.34 5.94 -22.11
C TYR A 2 -1.50 5.16 -22.66
N TYR A 3 -1.46 4.23 -22.90
CA TYR A 3 -0.84 3.30 -22.82
C TYR A 3 -0.90 2.45 -23.89
N SER A 4 -0.28 1.50 -23.94
CA SER A 4 -0.32 0.41 -24.84
C SER A 4 -1.22 0.59 -26.07
N SER A 5 -0.93 1.62 -26.78
CA SER A 5 -1.56 1.89 -28.07
C SER A 5 -0.91 1.14 -29.23
N GLY A 6 0.06 0.25 -28.95
CA GLY A 6 0.90 -0.38 -29.96
C GLY A 6 2.07 0.48 -30.44
N ASN A 7 2.40 1.55 -29.73
CA ASN A 7 3.59 2.35 -30.04
C ASN A 7 4.89 1.66 -29.60
N TYR A 8 5.16 0.51 -30.20
CA TYR A 8 6.34 -0.29 -29.89
C TYR A 8 7.65 0.37 -30.32
N GLU A 9 7.62 1.27 -31.28
CA GLU A 9 8.80 2.03 -31.70
C GLU A 9 9.26 2.98 -30.61
N ALA A 10 8.37 3.75 -30.00
CA ALA A 10 8.68 4.62 -28.88
C ALA A 10 9.14 3.81 -27.65
N PHE A 11 8.57 2.60 -27.44
CA PHE A 11 9.02 1.70 -26.40
C PHE A 11 10.43 1.19 -26.63
N ALA A 12 10.75 0.74 -27.85
CA ALA A 12 12.03 0.13 -28.19
C ALA A 12 13.16 1.17 -28.40
N ARG A 13 12.79 2.38 -28.85
CA ARG A 13 13.73 3.45 -29.20
C ARG A 13 13.22 4.79 -28.68
N PRO A 14 13.21 5.00 -27.35
CA PRO A 14 12.72 6.26 -26.78
C PRO A 14 13.56 7.42 -27.29
N GLN A 15 12.88 8.48 -27.74
CA GLN A 15 13.53 9.69 -28.17
C GLN A 15 13.75 10.60 -26.98
N LYS A 16 14.89 11.33 -26.99
CA LYS A 16 15.18 12.34 -25.98
C LYS A 16 14.17 13.49 -26.11
N PRO A 17 13.47 13.88 -25.03
CA PRO A 17 12.53 14.99 -25.06
C PRO A 17 13.21 16.31 -25.47
N GLN A 18 12.50 17.14 -26.22
CA GLN A 18 13.03 18.41 -26.68
C GLN A 18 13.32 19.34 -25.51
N GLY A 19 14.50 19.97 -25.51
CA GLY A 19 14.91 20.95 -24.52
C GLY A 19 15.20 20.39 -23.12
N VAL A 20 15.27 19.05 -22.94
CA VAL A 20 15.52 18.45 -21.63
C VAL A 20 16.90 18.81 -21.07
N ASP A 21 17.91 19.07 -21.94
CA ASP A 21 19.24 19.47 -21.50
C ASP A 21 19.29 20.87 -20.88
N GLU A 22 18.26 21.69 -21.09
CA GLU A 22 18.12 23.02 -20.49
C GLU A 22 17.31 22.99 -19.20
N LYS A 23 16.69 21.83 -18.87
CA LYS A 23 15.82 21.68 -17.71
C LYS A 23 16.61 21.16 -16.49
N SER A 24 16.13 21.53 -15.30
CA SER A 24 16.50 20.92 -14.03
C SER A 24 15.25 20.35 -13.35
N ALA A 25 15.41 19.38 -12.48
CA ALA A 25 14.31 18.76 -11.76
C ALA A 25 14.57 18.77 -10.25
N TYR A 26 13.59 19.23 -9.49
CA TYR A 26 13.59 19.24 -8.03
C TYR A 26 12.50 18.31 -7.51
N LEU A 27 12.87 17.25 -6.80
CA LEU A 27 11.96 16.28 -6.23
C LEU A 27 11.87 16.50 -4.72
N ILE A 28 10.66 16.75 -4.22
CA ILE A 28 10.41 17.02 -2.81
C ILE A 28 10.08 15.70 -2.11
N GLY A 29 11.00 15.26 -1.27
CA GLY A 29 11.00 13.95 -0.63
C GLY A 29 11.76 12.90 -1.45
N SER A 30 12.12 11.79 -0.78
CA SER A 30 12.79 10.63 -1.38
C SER A 30 12.02 9.33 -1.13
N GLY A 31 10.69 9.42 -1.02
CA GLY A 31 9.81 8.25 -1.00
C GLY A 31 9.73 7.58 -2.37
N LEU A 32 9.06 6.44 -2.42
CA LEU A 32 8.95 5.60 -3.62
C LEU A 32 8.52 6.37 -4.87
N ALA A 33 7.54 7.29 -4.75
CA ALA A 33 7.04 8.08 -5.88
C ALA A 33 8.11 9.04 -6.44
N ALA A 34 8.82 9.75 -5.58
CA ALA A 34 9.87 10.68 -5.98
C ALA A 34 11.09 9.95 -6.57
N LEU A 35 11.52 8.85 -5.94
CA LEU A 35 12.61 8.02 -6.48
C LEU A 35 12.24 7.42 -7.85
N ALA A 36 10.99 6.96 -8.02
CA ALA A 36 10.52 6.47 -9.31
C ALA A 36 10.52 7.58 -10.37
N ALA A 37 10.02 8.78 -10.02
CA ALA A 37 10.08 9.93 -10.94
C ALA A 37 11.53 10.26 -11.33
N ALA A 38 12.47 10.26 -10.39
CA ALA A 38 13.90 10.47 -10.68
C ALA A 38 14.44 9.40 -11.64
N CYS A 39 14.12 8.12 -11.41
CA CYS A 39 14.51 7.04 -12.31
C CYS A 39 13.92 7.21 -13.72
N TYR A 40 12.67 7.62 -13.84
CA TYR A 40 12.06 7.91 -15.15
C TYR A 40 12.66 9.14 -15.83
N LEU A 41 13.03 10.17 -15.07
CA LEU A 41 13.77 11.34 -15.61
C LEU A 41 15.10 10.90 -16.23
N VAL A 42 15.86 10.04 -15.54
CA VAL A 42 17.13 9.48 -16.05
C VAL A 42 16.89 8.58 -17.26
N ARG A 43 16.03 7.55 -17.11
CA ARG A 43 15.87 6.48 -18.10
C ARG A 43 15.13 6.92 -19.35
N ASP A 44 13.96 7.52 -19.18
CA ASP A 44 13.03 7.85 -20.27
C ASP A 44 13.11 9.33 -20.67
N GLY A 45 13.28 10.22 -19.69
CA GLY A 45 13.53 11.65 -19.92
C GLY A 45 14.93 11.93 -20.44
N GLN A 46 15.87 11.00 -20.29
CA GLN A 46 17.28 11.17 -20.69
C GLN A 46 17.89 12.47 -20.15
N MET A 47 17.43 12.90 -18.97
CA MET A 47 17.95 14.06 -18.26
C MET A 47 19.28 13.69 -17.59
N ALA A 48 20.25 14.58 -17.66
CA ALA A 48 21.52 14.39 -16.97
C ALA A 48 21.33 14.38 -15.44
N GLY A 49 21.94 13.43 -14.75
CA GLY A 49 21.68 13.23 -13.31
C GLY A 49 22.06 14.43 -12.44
N GLU A 50 23.13 15.14 -12.79
CA GLU A 50 23.54 16.38 -12.11
C GLU A 50 22.51 17.52 -12.18
N ARG A 51 21.47 17.38 -13.01
CA ARG A 51 20.32 18.29 -13.10
C ARG A 51 19.11 17.83 -12.31
N ILE A 52 19.20 16.69 -11.63
CA ILE A 52 18.13 16.10 -10.83
C ILE A 52 18.50 16.20 -9.36
N HIS A 53 17.71 16.95 -8.60
CA HIS A 53 17.96 17.26 -7.19
C HIS A 53 16.85 16.66 -6.32
N ILE A 54 17.19 15.75 -5.42
CA ILE A 54 16.25 15.14 -4.46
C ILE A 54 16.43 15.84 -3.10
N LEU A 55 15.37 16.53 -2.65
CA LEU A 55 15.35 17.30 -1.41
C LEU A 55 14.66 16.45 -0.32
N GLU A 56 15.43 15.85 0.57
CA GLU A 56 14.92 14.96 1.62
C GLU A 56 15.16 15.52 3.01
N LYS A 57 14.10 15.59 3.82
CA LYS A 57 14.17 16.10 5.21
C LYS A 57 14.90 15.17 6.16
N ASP A 58 14.83 13.86 5.90
CA ASP A 58 15.39 12.82 6.76
C ASP A 58 16.82 12.44 6.32
N PRO A 59 17.63 11.81 7.19
CA PRO A 59 18.99 11.40 6.85
C PRO A 59 19.05 10.16 5.94
N ILE A 60 17.91 9.48 5.72
CA ILE A 60 17.81 8.27 4.91
C ILE A 60 16.64 8.39 3.93
N PRO A 61 16.75 7.84 2.69
CA PRO A 61 15.67 7.83 1.73
C PRO A 61 14.63 6.73 2.03
N GLY A 62 13.54 6.73 1.28
CA GLY A 62 12.57 5.63 1.24
C GLY A 62 11.17 5.98 1.74
N GLY A 63 11.01 7.03 2.51
CA GLY A 63 9.69 7.49 2.99
C GLY A 63 8.94 6.40 3.77
N ALA A 64 7.80 5.94 3.25
CA ALA A 64 6.99 4.89 3.88
C ALA A 64 7.49 3.46 3.60
N CYS A 65 8.31 3.25 2.57
CA CYS A 65 8.91 1.95 2.24
C CYS A 65 10.15 1.74 3.09
N ASP A 66 9.94 1.31 4.32
CA ASP A 66 11.00 1.08 5.28
C ASP A 66 11.28 -0.41 5.51
N GLY A 67 12.29 -0.64 6.26
CA GLY A 67 12.86 -1.84 6.80
C GLY A 67 14.27 -1.45 7.22
N TYR A 68 14.42 -0.98 8.48
CA TYR A 68 15.68 -0.45 8.96
C TYR A 68 16.06 -1.06 10.30
N GLN A 69 17.35 -1.26 10.51
CA GLN A 69 17.90 -1.66 11.80
C GLN A 69 18.47 -0.44 12.52
N TYR A 70 17.83 -0.08 13.62
CA TYR A 70 18.36 0.94 14.54
C TYR A 70 19.26 0.29 15.58
N THR A 71 20.39 0.89 15.86
CA THR A 71 21.42 0.35 16.74
C THR A 71 20.89 0.12 18.16
N ASP A 72 20.05 1.02 18.64
CA ASP A 72 19.51 1.05 20.01
C ASP A 72 18.25 0.21 20.18
N ILE A 73 17.31 0.29 19.26
CA ILE A 73 16.00 -0.37 19.39
C ILE A 73 15.86 -1.67 18.60
N GLY A 74 16.59 -1.88 17.50
CA GLY A 74 16.57 -3.11 16.70
C GLY A 74 15.90 -2.99 15.34
N TYR A 75 15.40 -4.10 14.81
CA TYR A 75 14.70 -4.13 13.51
C TYR A 75 13.33 -3.48 13.59
N VAL A 76 13.01 -2.66 12.59
CA VAL A 76 11.72 -1.98 12.48
C VAL A 76 11.17 -2.10 11.07
N MET A 77 9.90 -2.53 10.99
CA MET A 77 9.06 -2.44 9.79
C MET A 77 7.74 -1.75 10.18
N ARG A 78 7.31 -0.74 9.42
CA ARG A 78 6.06 -0.02 9.69
C ARG A 78 4.84 -0.63 9.03
N GLY A 79 5.02 -1.54 8.09
CA GLY A 79 3.93 -2.22 7.42
C GLY A 79 4.39 -3.40 6.56
N GLY A 80 3.48 -4.30 6.26
CA GLY A 80 3.61 -5.27 5.17
C GLY A 80 3.50 -4.56 3.82
N ARG A 81 4.13 -5.11 2.79
CA ARG A 81 4.04 -4.61 1.42
C ARG A 81 3.88 -5.80 0.49
N GLU A 82 2.65 -6.13 0.26
CA GLU A 82 2.27 -7.15 -0.71
C GLU A 82 2.30 -6.55 -2.11
N MET A 83 2.56 -7.39 -3.10
CA MET A 83 2.70 -7.00 -4.50
C MET A 83 1.84 -7.88 -5.40
N ASP A 84 1.54 -7.34 -6.58
CA ASP A 84 0.80 -7.99 -7.64
C ASP A 84 1.67 -8.05 -8.91
N ASN A 85 1.46 -9.08 -9.72
CA ASN A 85 2.09 -9.17 -11.04
C ASN A 85 1.57 -8.07 -12.00
N HIS A 86 0.39 -7.54 -11.75
CA HIS A 86 -0.22 -6.43 -12.51
C HIS A 86 0.07 -5.06 -11.89
N PHE A 87 1.29 -4.86 -11.45
CA PHE A 87 1.86 -3.56 -11.10
C PHE A 87 2.72 -3.07 -12.27
N GLU A 88 2.06 -2.68 -13.36
CA GLU A 88 2.67 -2.48 -14.67
C GLU A 88 3.75 -1.39 -14.66
N CYS A 89 3.50 -0.25 -14.04
CA CYS A 89 4.49 0.84 -13.95
C CYS A 89 5.67 0.44 -13.07
N MET A 90 5.39 -0.27 -11.96
CA MET A 90 6.42 -0.72 -11.04
C MET A 90 7.36 -1.73 -11.72
N TRP A 91 6.81 -2.74 -12.37
CA TRP A 91 7.64 -3.76 -13.02
C TRP A 91 8.30 -3.27 -14.29
N ASP A 92 7.69 -2.31 -15.01
CA ASP A 92 8.36 -1.59 -16.09
C ASP A 92 9.60 -0.84 -15.58
N LEU A 93 9.52 -0.20 -14.42
CA LEU A 93 10.68 0.44 -13.82
C LEU A 93 11.73 -0.59 -13.40
N PHE A 94 11.34 -1.57 -12.58
CA PHE A 94 12.27 -2.51 -11.97
C PHE A 94 12.90 -3.53 -12.93
N ARG A 95 12.41 -3.68 -14.18
CA ARG A 95 13.11 -4.43 -15.23
C ARG A 95 14.44 -3.77 -15.64
N SER A 96 14.61 -2.49 -15.38
CA SER A 96 15.80 -1.71 -15.73
C SER A 96 16.64 -1.27 -14.51
N ILE A 97 16.18 -1.50 -13.30
CA ILE A 97 16.94 -1.22 -12.08
C ILE A 97 17.78 -2.47 -11.73
N PRO A 98 19.12 -2.36 -11.69
CA PRO A 98 19.98 -3.50 -11.34
C PRO A 98 19.71 -3.98 -9.90
N SER A 99 19.75 -5.30 -9.72
CA SER A 99 19.76 -5.88 -8.37
C SER A 99 21.06 -5.54 -7.65
N ILE A 100 20.98 -5.32 -6.35
CA ILE A 100 22.15 -5.19 -5.48
C ILE A 100 22.59 -6.51 -4.86
N GLU A 101 21.82 -7.59 -5.09
CA GLU A 101 22.08 -8.93 -4.56
C GLU A 101 22.78 -9.81 -5.59
N THR A 102 22.36 -9.74 -6.84
CA THR A 102 22.79 -10.63 -7.91
C THR A 102 23.28 -9.81 -9.10
N GLU A 103 24.55 -9.95 -9.40
CA GLU A 103 25.16 -9.26 -10.55
C GLU A 103 24.53 -9.67 -11.87
N GLY A 104 24.28 -8.71 -12.74
CA GLY A 104 23.79 -8.92 -14.10
C GLY A 104 22.30 -9.21 -14.24
N VAL A 105 21.53 -9.13 -13.15
CA VAL A 105 20.06 -9.27 -13.17
C VAL A 105 19.38 -8.00 -12.65
N SER A 106 18.11 -7.83 -13.02
CA SER A 106 17.28 -6.73 -12.51
C SER A 106 16.55 -7.11 -11.22
N VAL A 107 16.00 -6.11 -10.53
CA VAL A 107 15.10 -6.32 -9.38
C VAL A 107 13.87 -7.15 -9.80
N LEU A 108 13.35 -6.92 -11.02
CA LEU A 108 12.22 -7.70 -11.55
C LEU A 108 12.61 -9.19 -11.75
N ASP A 109 13.82 -9.48 -12.24
CA ASP A 109 14.29 -10.86 -12.43
C ASP A 109 14.33 -11.61 -11.09
N GLU A 110 14.87 -10.98 -10.03
CA GLU A 110 14.88 -11.57 -8.69
C GLU A 110 13.49 -11.84 -8.15
N TYR A 111 12.60 -10.85 -8.27
CA TYR A 111 11.21 -10.98 -7.85
C TYR A 111 10.52 -12.13 -8.61
N TYR A 112 10.65 -12.17 -9.92
CA TYR A 112 10.00 -13.17 -10.76
C TYR A 112 10.44 -14.60 -10.39
N TRP A 113 11.75 -14.83 -10.34
CA TRP A 113 12.28 -16.17 -10.06
C TRP A 113 12.00 -16.63 -8.63
N LEU A 114 12.07 -15.74 -7.65
CA LEU A 114 11.74 -16.04 -6.26
C LEU A 114 10.30 -16.54 -6.13
N ASN A 115 9.34 -15.78 -6.67
CA ASN A 115 7.92 -16.10 -6.53
C ASN A 115 7.49 -17.27 -7.42
N LYS A 116 8.23 -17.57 -8.49
CA LYS A 116 8.01 -18.77 -9.31
C LYS A 116 8.56 -20.03 -8.65
N ALA A 117 9.72 -19.96 -8.01
CA ALA A 117 10.34 -21.09 -7.32
C ALA A 117 9.62 -21.46 -6.01
N ASP A 118 9.04 -20.46 -5.33
CA ASP A 118 8.33 -20.63 -4.06
C ASP A 118 7.03 -19.84 -4.10
N PRO A 119 5.96 -20.37 -4.75
CA PRO A 119 4.66 -19.72 -4.86
C PRO A 119 4.03 -19.44 -3.50
N ASN A 120 3.43 -18.27 -3.35
CA ASN A 120 2.83 -17.85 -2.10
C ASN A 120 1.47 -18.51 -1.85
N TYR A 121 1.21 -18.92 -0.61
CA TYR A 121 -0.12 -19.29 -0.11
C TYR A 121 -0.13 -19.36 1.41
N SER A 122 -1.30 -19.10 2.01
CA SER A 122 -1.54 -19.23 3.46
C SER A 122 -2.19 -20.56 3.80
N LEU A 123 -1.77 -21.16 4.91
CA LEU A 123 -2.38 -22.38 5.49
C LEU A 123 -3.32 -22.07 6.66
N CYS A 124 -3.20 -20.89 7.26
CA CYS A 124 -4.09 -20.42 8.31
C CYS A 124 -4.32 -18.92 8.13
N ARG A 125 -5.54 -18.53 7.81
CA ARG A 125 -5.91 -17.13 7.57
C ARG A 125 -6.35 -16.41 8.82
N ALA A 126 -6.98 -17.13 9.74
CA ALA A 126 -7.50 -16.59 10.99
C ALA A 126 -7.40 -17.61 12.11
N THR A 127 -7.17 -17.10 13.32
CA THR A 127 -7.21 -17.87 14.56
C THR A 127 -8.27 -17.32 15.51
N GLU A 128 -8.64 -18.13 16.50
CA GLU A 128 -9.51 -17.78 17.62
C GLU A 128 -9.09 -18.56 18.88
N LYS A 129 -9.65 -18.22 20.03
CA LYS A 129 -9.47 -18.99 21.27
C LYS A 129 -8.02 -19.37 21.53
N GLN A 130 -7.15 -18.36 21.57
CA GLN A 130 -5.71 -18.54 21.81
C GLN A 130 -5.04 -19.45 20.77
N GLY A 131 -5.04 -19.02 19.52
CA GLY A 131 -4.27 -19.61 18.43
C GLY A 131 -4.84 -20.90 17.83
N GLN A 132 -6.10 -21.23 18.11
CA GLN A 132 -6.79 -22.29 17.41
C GLN A 132 -7.16 -21.81 15.99
N ASP A 133 -7.07 -22.70 15.01
CA ASP A 133 -7.54 -22.41 13.65
C ASP A 133 -9.05 -22.06 13.69
N ALA A 134 -9.43 -20.93 13.16
CA ALA A 134 -10.81 -20.48 13.15
C ALA A 134 -11.71 -21.26 12.18
N HIS A 135 -11.12 -22.20 11.42
CA HIS A 135 -11.82 -23.06 10.44
C HIS A 135 -12.73 -22.28 9.51
N THR A 136 -12.19 -21.23 8.93
CA THR A 136 -12.91 -20.40 7.94
C THR A 136 -13.15 -21.14 6.62
N ASP A 137 -12.57 -22.33 6.44
CA ASP A 137 -12.69 -23.23 5.29
C ASP A 137 -12.45 -22.55 3.94
N LYS A 138 -11.65 -21.47 3.94
CA LYS A 138 -11.40 -20.61 2.79
C LYS A 138 -12.68 -19.99 2.19
N LYS A 139 -13.74 -19.89 2.97
CA LYS A 139 -15.02 -19.33 2.54
C LYS A 139 -15.17 -17.88 2.97
N PHE A 140 -15.89 -17.12 2.15
CA PHE A 140 -16.28 -15.75 2.48
C PHE A 140 -17.44 -15.69 3.47
N GLY A 141 -18.29 -16.70 3.49
CA GLY A 141 -19.43 -16.76 4.40
C GLY A 141 -20.44 -15.64 4.16
N LEU A 142 -20.50 -15.11 2.94
CA LEU A 142 -21.50 -14.12 2.56
C LEU A 142 -22.86 -14.78 2.33
N SER A 143 -23.93 -14.12 2.80
CA SER A 143 -25.27 -14.40 2.33
C SER A 143 -25.44 -14.00 0.86
N ASP A 144 -26.50 -14.46 0.21
CA ASP A 144 -26.80 -14.05 -1.17
C ASP A 144 -27.02 -12.53 -1.26
N LYS A 145 -27.65 -11.93 -0.24
CA LYS A 145 -27.82 -10.48 -0.12
C LYS A 145 -26.47 -9.77 -0.01
N GLY A 146 -25.58 -10.22 0.89
CA GLY A 146 -24.25 -9.63 1.06
C GLY A 146 -23.40 -9.70 -0.21
N ALA A 147 -23.42 -10.83 -0.93
CA ALA A 147 -22.74 -10.95 -2.21
C ALA A 147 -23.29 -9.98 -3.26
N MET A 148 -24.63 -9.80 -3.30
CA MET A 148 -25.25 -8.81 -4.20
C MET A 148 -24.92 -7.37 -3.82
N GLU A 149 -24.82 -7.03 -2.54
CA GLU A 149 -24.43 -5.70 -2.08
C GLU A 149 -23.01 -5.33 -2.53
N ILE A 150 -22.07 -6.27 -2.46
CA ILE A 150 -20.70 -6.06 -2.97
C ILE A 150 -20.71 -5.83 -4.49
N MET A 151 -21.47 -6.64 -5.23
CA MET A 151 -21.60 -6.45 -6.68
C MET A 151 -22.31 -5.13 -7.01
N LYS A 152 -23.27 -4.69 -6.22
CA LYS A 152 -23.93 -3.39 -6.36
C LYS A 152 -22.94 -2.25 -6.17
N LEU A 153 -22.07 -2.30 -5.13
CA LEU A 153 -21.03 -1.30 -4.92
C LEU A 153 -20.13 -1.16 -6.14
N PHE A 154 -19.74 -2.27 -6.77
CA PHE A 154 -18.91 -2.29 -7.96
C PHE A 154 -19.50 -1.44 -9.11
N PHE A 155 -20.82 -1.46 -9.28
CA PHE A 155 -21.54 -0.75 -10.34
C PHE A 155 -22.08 0.63 -9.92
N THR A 156 -22.04 0.97 -8.64
CA THR A 156 -22.52 2.28 -8.15
C THR A 156 -21.64 3.41 -8.72
N PRO A 157 -22.19 4.51 -9.27
CA PRO A 157 -21.43 5.67 -9.68
C PRO A 157 -20.57 6.23 -8.55
N ASP A 158 -19.39 6.79 -8.87
CA ASP A 158 -18.46 7.30 -7.85
C ASP A 158 -19.07 8.48 -7.08
N GLU A 159 -19.84 9.32 -7.76
CA GLU A 159 -20.48 10.51 -7.19
C GLU A 159 -21.50 10.14 -6.09
N GLU A 160 -22.13 8.98 -6.20
CA GLU A 160 -23.05 8.49 -5.18
C GLU A 160 -22.33 8.02 -3.90
N LEU A 161 -21.02 7.84 -3.96
CA LEU A 161 -20.17 7.37 -2.85
C LEU A 161 -19.35 8.51 -2.22
N TYR A 162 -19.42 9.73 -2.76
CA TYR A 162 -18.69 10.87 -2.23
C TYR A 162 -19.06 11.13 -0.78
N ASN A 163 -18.02 11.29 0.05
CA ASN A 163 -18.13 11.51 1.50
C ASN A 163 -18.88 10.41 2.28
N LYS A 164 -19.23 9.28 1.66
CA LYS A 164 -19.88 8.15 2.33
C LYS A 164 -18.89 7.19 2.96
N ARG A 165 -19.32 6.60 4.07
CA ARG A 165 -18.61 5.57 4.81
C ARG A 165 -19.04 4.17 4.35
N ILE A 166 -18.20 3.18 4.59
CA ILE A 166 -18.50 1.77 4.29
C ILE A 166 -19.72 1.28 5.08
N ASP A 167 -19.84 1.66 6.37
CA ASP A 167 -20.96 1.28 7.24
C ASP A 167 -22.28 2.03 6.94
N GLU A 168 -22.27 2.97 5.99
CA GLU A 168 -23.49 3.58 5.44
C GLU A 168 -23.98 2.84 4.18
N ILE A 169 -23.13 1.96 3.61
CA ILE A 169 -23.41 1.21 2.38
C ILE A 169 -23.74 -0.25 2.71
N PHE A 170 -23.02 -0.84 3.66
CA PHE A 170 -23.15 -2.24 4.04
C PHE A 170 -23.72 -2.40 5.44
N ASP A 171 -24.53 -3.43 5.61
CA ASP A 171 -25.02 -3.88 6.90
C ASP A 171 -24.24 -5.10 7.44
N HIS A 172 -24.77 -5.74 8.48
CA HIS A 172 -24.19 -6.91 9.11
C HIS A 172 -23.99 -8.11 8.16
N GLU A 173 -24.76 -8.22 7.08
CA GLU A 173 -24.63 -9.29 6.09
C GLU A 173 -23.24 -9.32 5.43
N VAL A 174 -22.63 -8.14 5.26
CA VAL A 174 -21.28 -8.00 4.76
C VAL A 174 -20.30 -7.83 5.90
N LEU A 175 -20.57 -6.93 6.86
CA LEU A 175 -19.60 -6.50 7.88
C LEU A 175 -19.28 -7.57 8.93
N ASP A 176 -20.13 -8.60 9.11
CA ASP A 176 -19.88 -9.73 10.01
C ASP A 176 -19.36 -10.98 9.28
N SER A 177 -19.18 -10.91 7.97
CA SER A 177 -18.73 -12.03 7.14
C SER A 177 -17.20 -12.26 7.21
N ASN A 178 -16.77 -13.46 6.82
CA ASN A 178 -15.33 -13.72 6.61
C ASN A 178 -14.76 -12.87 5.45
N PHE A 179 -15.59 -12.52 4.44
CA PHE A 179 -15.17 -11.61 3.38
C PHE A 179 -14.65 -10.30 3.97
N TRP A 180 -15.44 -9.69 4.88
CA TRP A 180 -15.04 -8.44 5.52
C TRP A 180 -13.82 -8.61 6.42
N LEU A 181 -13.73 -9.70 7.17
CA LEU A 181 -12.55 -10.03 7.96
C LEU A 181 -11.28 -10.10 7.08
N TYR A 182 -11.36 -10.79 5.94
CA TYR A 182 -10.22 -10.90 5.02
C TYR A 182 -9.88 -9.58 4.36
N TRP A 183 -10.88 -8.86 3.91
CA TRP A 183 -10.72 -7.57 3.24
C TRP A 183 -10.11 -6.53 4.17
N ARG A 184 -10.72 -6.33 5.34
CA ARG A 184 -10.27 -5.30 6.28
C ARG A 184 -8.89 -5.55 6.84
N THR A 185 -8.51 -6.80 7.08
CA THR A 185 -7.19 -7.12 7.63
C THR A 185 -6.10 -7.18 6.56
N MET A 186 -6.45 -7.45 5.30
CA MET A 186 -5.52 -7.38 4.18
C MET A 186 -5.19 -5.93 3.80
N PHE A 187 -6.21 -5.08 3.70
CA PHE A 187 -6.07 -3.72 3.19
C PHE A 187 -6.15 -2.64 4.28
N ALA A 188 -6.27 -3.04 5.55
CA ALA A 188 -6.40 -2.14 6.70
C ALA A 188 -7.64 -1.23 6.66
N PHE A 189 -8.75 -1.73 6.13
CA PHE A 189 -10.02 -1.00 6.14
C PHE A 189 -10.72 -1.11 7.50
N GLU A 190 -11.37 -0.02 7.89
CA GLU A 190 -12.33 0.02 8.97
C GLU A 190 -13.72 0.41 8.45
N ASN A 191 -14.77 0.13 9.24
CA ASN A 191 -16.15 0.34 8.80
C ASN A 191 -16.45 1.81 8.46
N TRP A 192 -15.78 2.75 9.11
CA TRP A 192 -15.95 4.19 8.92
C TRP A 192 -15.14 4.77 7.74
N HIS A 193 -14.28 3.98 7.11
CA HIS A 193 -13.50 4.40 5.95
C HIS A 193 -14.38 4.69 4.72
N SER A 194 -13.79 5.33 3.72
CA SER A 194 -14.45 5.74 2.48
C SER A 194 -15.01 4.55 1.69
N ALA A 195 -16.30 4.59 1.40
CA ALA A 195 -16.95 3.65 0.49
C ALA A 195 -16.44 3.78 -0.95
N LEU A 196 -16.06 4.99 -1.36
CA LEU A 196 -15.41 5.23 -2.66
C LEU A 196 -14.08 4.48 -2.76
N GLU A 197 -13.21 4.60 -1.76
CA GLU A 197 -11.92 3.90 -1.76
C GLU A 197 -12.12 2.37 -1.76
N MET A 198 -13.08 1.85 -1.00
CA MET A 198 -13.40 0.43 -1.05
C MET A 198 -13.84 -0.02 -2.45
N LYS A 199 -14.66 0.77 -3.15
CA LYS A 199 -15.04 0.48 -4.54
C LYS A 199 -13.84 0.49 -5.47
N LEU A 200 -12.93 1.47 -5.35
CA LEU A 200 -11.73 1.55 -6.17
C LEU A 200 -10.83 0.33 -5.96
N TYR A 201 -10.68 -0.13 -4.72
CA TYR A 201 -9.99 -1.37 -4.39
C TYR A 201 -10.67 -2.59 -5.01
N LEU A 202 -11.99 -2.70 -4.87
CA LEU A 202 -12.75 -3.80 -5.46
C LEU A 202 -12.57 -3.84 -6.97
N LYS A 203 -12.59 -2.69 -7.65
CA LYS A 203 -12.34 -2.60 -9.09
C LYS A 203 -10.89 -2.99 -9.43
N ARG A 204 -9.92 -2.51 -8.68
CA ARG A 204 -8.50 -2.77 -8.94
C ARG A 204 -8.13 -4.24 -8.78
N PHE A 205 -8.72 -4.92 -7.80
CA PHE A 205 -8.38 -6.28 -7.41
C PHE A 205 -9.48 -7.32 -7.66
N ILE A 206 -10.44 -7.03 -8.53
CA ILE A 206 -11.57 -7.93 -8.80
C ILE A 206 -11.11 -9.33 -9.26
N HIS A 207 -10.04 -9.40 -10.05
CA HIS A 207 -9.45 -10.65 -10.53
C HIS A 207 -8.77 -11.48 -9.42
N HIS A 208 -8.53 -10.89 -8.26
CA HIS A 208 -7.90 -11.55 -7.11
C HIS A 208 -8.88 -11.87 -5.97
N VAL A 209 -10.14 -11.51 -6.10
CA VAL A 209 -11.14 -11.74 -5.03
C VAL A 209 -11.14 -13.20 -4.57
N GLY A 210 -11.12 -14.16 -5.50
CA GLY A 210 -11.08 -15.58 -5.17
C GLY A 210 -9.82 -16.05 -4.41
N GLY A 211 -8.73 -15.29 -4.44
CA GLY A 211 -7.47 -15.59 -3.75
C GLY A 211 -7.32 -14.91 -2.36
N LEU A 212 -8.30 -14.14 -1.91
CA LEU A 212 -8.25 -13.49 -0.58
C LEU A 212 -8.22 -14.49 0.59
N PRO A 213 -8.92 -15.64 0.54
CA PRO A 213 -8.91 -16.58 1.66
C PRO A 213 -7.58 -17.29 1.89
N ASP A 214 -6.74 -17.44 0.86
CA ASP A 214 -5.48 -18.18 0.95
C ASP A 214 -4.25 -17.43 0.45
N PHE A 215 -4.41 -16.18 0.03
CA PHE A 215 -3.34 -15.30 -0.41
C PHE A 215 -2.50 -15.81 -1.60
N THR A 216 -3.04 -16.68 -2.43
CA THR A 216 -2.36 -17.22 -3.61
C THR A 216 -2.02 -16.14 -4.64
N ALA A 217 -2.74 -15.02 -4.62
CA ALA A 217 -2.49 -13.86 -5.47
C ALA A 217 -1.29 -13.02 -5.04
N LEU A 218 -0.93 -13.04 -3.75
CA LEU A 218 0.12 -12.17 -3.21
C LEU A 218 1.51 -12.60 -3.63
N ARG A 219 2.38 -11.60 -3.78
CA ARG A 219 3.80 -11.76 -4.07
C ARG A 219 4.62 -10.89 -3.14
N PHE A 220 5.87 -11.27 -2.94
CA PHE A 220 6.78 -10.59 -2.01
C PHE A 220 8.16 -10.48 -2.61
N THR A 221 8.92 -9.47 -2.17
CA THR A 221 10.35 -9.33 -2.42
C THR A 221 11.17 -10.29 -1.55
N ARG A 222 12.47 -10.41 -1.84
CA ARG A 222 13.38 -11.27 -1.07
C ARG A 222 13.53 -10.79 0.37
N TYR A 223 13.81 -9.51 0.54
CA TYR A 223 13.95 -8.83 1.83
C TYR A 223 12.83 -7.80 2.00
N ASN A 224 12.89 -6.96 3.02
CA ASN A 224 12.01 -5.80 3.16
C ASN A 224 12.14 -4.86 1.95
N GLN A 225 11.16 -3.95 1.79
CA GLN A 225 11.11 -3.10 0.59
C GLN A 225 12.21 -2.05 0.53
N TYR A 226 12.73 -1.65 1.67
CA TYR A 226 13.87 -0.73 1.70
C TYR A 226 15.08 -1.35 1.00
N GLU A 227 15.43 -2.57 1.41
CA GLU A 227 16.59 -3.29 0.85
C GLU A 227 16.35 -3.82 -0.56
N SER A 228 15.11 -4.25 -0.87
CA SER A 228 14.81 -4.87 -2.17
C SER A 228 14.40 -3.90 -3.27
N MET A 229 13.96 -2.68 -2.93
CA MET A 229 13.43 -1.71 -3.89
C MET A 229 14.09 -0.34 -3.76
N ILE A 230 14.13 0.23 -2.55
CA ILE A 230 14.62 1.60 -2.33
C ILE A 230 16.14 1.67 -2.58
N LEU A 231 16.91 0.81 -1.95
CA LEU A 231 18.37 0.81 -2.12
C LEU A 231 18.81 0.60 -3.57
N PRO A 232 18.24 -0.37 -4.34
CA PRO A 232 18.56 -0.49 -5.76
C PRO A 232 18.29 0.78 -6.57
N MET A 233 17.16 1.48 -6.33
CA MET A 233 16.87 2.74 -7.01
C MET A 233 17.85 3.84 -6.60
N VAL A 234 18.20 3.94 -5.33
CA VAL A 234 19.18 4.91 -4.84
C VAL A 234 20.55 4.69 -5.47
N HIS A 235 21.01 3.43 -5.53
CA HIS A 235 22.28 3.09 -6.21
C HIS A 235 22.24 3.45 -7.68
N TYR A 236 21.17 3.08 -8.39
CA TYR A 236 20.98 3.43 -9.80
C TYR A 236 21.07 4.96 -10.02
N LEU A 237 20.38 5.74 -9.19
CA LEU A 237 20.37 7.20 -9.31
C LEU A 237 21.73 7.82 -8.98
N GLN A 238 22.42 7.30 -7.97
CA GLN A 238 23.78 7.76 -7.61
C GLN A 238 24.79 7.46 -8.71
N GLU A 239 24.73 6.28 -9.33
CA GLU A 239 25.57 5.92 -10.48
C GLU A 239 25.36 6.85 -11.68
N HIS A 240 24.16 7.41 -11.83
CA HIS A 240 23.84 8.39 -12.86
C HIS A 240 24.12 9.84 -12.43
N GLY A 241 24.68 10.07 -11.25
CA GLY A 241 25.09 11.41 -10.78
C GLY A 241 23.94 12.27 -10.22
N VAL A 242 22.82 11.68 -9.81
CA VAL A 242 21.70 12.41 -9.19
C VAL A 242 22.11 12.96 -7.83
N ASP A 243 21.77 14.24 -7.58
CA ASP A 243 22.12 14.96 -6.37
C ASP A 243 21.12 14.71 -5.24
N PHE A 244 21.53 14.01 -4.19
CA PHE A 244 20.73 13.74 -2.99
C PHE A 244 21.08 14.76 -1.89
N GLN A 245 20.15 15.63 -1.56
CA GLN A 245 20.27 16.63 -0.49
C GLN A 245 19.45 16.20 0.73
N TYR A 246 20.06 15.41 1.61
CA TYR A 246 19.48 15.01 2.89
C TYR A 246 19.45 16.17 3.89
N ASN A 247 18.66 16.03 4.97
CA ASN A 247 18.46 17.07 5.99
C ASN A 247 18.01 18.43 5.40
N THR A 248 17.36 18.36 4.23
CA THR A 248 16.83 19.50 3.49
C THR A 248 15.31 19.47 3.50
N LYS A 249 14.71 20.28 4.35
CA LYS A 249 13.28 20.29 4.59
C LYS A 249 12.60 21.36 3.74
N VAL A 250 11.79 20.94 2.77
CA VAL A 250 10.94 21.87 2.02
C VAL A 250 9.71 22.21 2.87
N VAL A 251 9.44 23.49 3.04
CA VAL A 251 8.34 23.99 3.87
C VAL A 251 7.20 24.62 3.08
N ASN A 252 7.44 25.00 1.83
CA ASN A 252 6.44 25.51 0.88
C ASN A 252 6.97 25.47 -0.56
N VAL A 253 6.05 25.47 -1.52
CA VAL A 253 6.31 25.83 -2.92
C VAL A 253 5.40 26.99 -3.26
N GLU A 254 5.95 28.08 -3.80
CA GLU A 254 5.22 29.27 -4.18
C GLU A 254 4.95 29.28 -5.69
N PHE A 255 3.73 29.62 -6.07
CA PHE A 255 3.26 29.59 -7.45
C PHE A 255 2.89 30.96 -7.99
N ASP A 256 3.14 31.18 -9.28
CA ASP A 256 2.53 32.25 -10.06
C ASP A 256 1.31 31.70 -10.80
N ILE A 257 0.13 32.18 -10.40
CA ILE A 257 -1.15 31.69 -10.92
C ILE A 257 -1.85 32.86 -11.61
N ARG A 258 -1.91 32.81 -12.96
CA ARG A 258 -2.52 33.87 -13.79
C ARG A 258 -3.20 33.29 -15.02
N ASN A 259 -4.43 33.72 -15.27
CA ASN A 259 -5.17 33.36 -16.49
C ASN A 259 -5.22 31.85 -16.76
N GLY A 260 -5.42 31.04 -15.72
CA GLY A 260 -5.46 29.58 -15.82
C GLY A 260 -4.08 28.89 -15.93
N ARG A 261 -3.00 29.65 -16.09
CA ARG A 261 -1.63 29.14 -16.08
C ARG A 261 -1.10 29.10 -14.65
N LYS A 262 -0.48 28.01 -14.25
CA LYS A 262 0.08 27.79 -12.91
C LYS A 262 1.54 27.36 -13.06
N ALA A 263 2.45 28.10 -12.45
CA ALA A 263 3.89 27.80 -12.51
C ALA A 263 4.52 27.88 -11.13
N ALA A 264 5.26 26.86 -10.74
CA ALA A 264 6.10 26.92 -9.55
C ALA A 264 7.22 27.94 -9.76
N ARG A 265 7.42 28.84 -8.79
CA ARG A 265 8.39 29.94 -8.87
C ARG A 265 9.45 29.92 -7.80
N ARG A 266 9.15 29.29 -6.67
CA ARG A 266 10.10 29.24 -5.56
C ARG A 266 9.85 28.02 -4.68
N ILE A 267 10.92 27.32 -4.34
CA ILE A 267 10.91 26.30 -3.30
C ILE A 267 11.47 26.95 -2.03
N VAL A 268 10.65 27.02 -0.97
CA VAL A 268 11.07 27.52 0.34
C VAL A 268 11.48 26.34 1.19
N LEU A 269 12.66 26.37 1.74
CA LEU A 269 13.24 25.24 2.46
C LEU A 269 14.02 25.65 3.72
N GLN A 270 14.38 24.67 4.52
CA GLN A 270 15.24 24.81 5.69
C GLN A 270 16.37 23.79 5.61
N ARG A 271 17.61 24.27 5.78
CA ARG A 271 18.81 23.45 5.92
C ARG A 271 19.46 23.76 7.26
N GLU A 272 19.70 22.75 8.07
CA GLU A 272 20.31 22.93 9.41
C GLU A 272 19.62 24.02 10.26
N GLY A 273 18.28 24.11 10.16
CA GLY A 273 17.48 25.12 10.86
C GLY A 273 17.50 26.53 10.25
N ARG A 274 18.25 26.77 9.17
CA ARG A 274 18.31 28.04 8.46
C ARG A 274 17.35 28.06 7.30
N LYS A 275 16.61 29.16 7.15
CA LYS A 275 15.72 29.38 5.99
C LYS A 275 16.57 29.61 4.74
N ASP A 276 16.15 28.99 3.65
CA ASP A 276 16.75 29.10 2.32
C ASP A 276 15.67 29.01 1.26
N ALA A 277 15.96 29.33 0.01
CA ALA A 277 15.02 29.23 -1.09
C ALA A 277 15.73 28.96 -2.41
N ILE A 278 15.04 28.27 -3.33
CA ILE A 278 15.44 28.07 -4.71
C ILE A 278 14.45 28.81 -5.59
N ASP A 279 14.91 29.84 -6.30
CA ASP A 279 14.10 30.53 -7.30
C ASP A 279 14.05 29.70 -8.60
N LEU A 280 12.87 29.60 -9.20
CA LEU A 280 12.59 28.70 -10.31
C LEU A 280 12.18 29.46 -11.57
N THR A 281 12.55 28.90 -12.71
CA THR A 281 12.12 29.28 -14.06
C THR A 281 11.11 28.27 -14.62
N ASP A 282 10.62 28.46 -15.84
CA ASP A 282 9.78 27.47 -16.53
C ASP A 282 10.55 26.19 -16.92
N ASN A 283 11.89 26.26 -16.92
CA ASN A 283 12.76 25.12 -17.19
C ASN A 283 13.07 24.26 -15.94
N ASP A 284 12.68 24.74 -14.76
CA ASP A 284 12.89 24.02 -13.50
C ASP A 284 11.63 23.24 -13.14
N LEU A 285 11.68 21.94 -13.29
CA LEU A 285 10.56 21.04 -12.96
C LEU A 285 10.52 20.75 -11.47
N VAL A 286 9.30 20.75 -10.88
CA VAL A 286 9.10 20.46 -9.46
C VAL A 286 8.15 19.29 -9.28
N PHE A 287 8.60 18.25 -8.61
CA PHE A 287 7.82 17.07 -8.29
C PHE A 287 7.52 17.05 -6.80
N ILE A 288 6.26 17.19 -6.42
CA ILE A 288 5.84 17.46 -5.05
C ILE A 288 5.19 16.22 -4.44
N THR A 289 5.85 15.57 -3.49
CA THR A 289 5.19 14.56 -2.66
C THR A 289 4.44 15.26 -1.54
N ASN A 290 3.13 15.42 -1.70
CA ASN A 290 2.26 16.09 -0.75
C ASN A 290 1.71 15.13 0.31
N GLY A 291 1.47 15.63 1.53
CA GLY A 291 1.00 14.84 2.65
C GLY A 291 2.02 13.79 3.12
N GLY A 292 1.59 12.83 3.91
CA GLY A 292 2.44 11.72 4.36
C GLY A 292 1.74 10.80 5.34
N CYS A 293 1.43 9.55 4.92
CA CYS A 293 0.78 8.57 5.79
C CYS A 293 1.65 8.15 6.99
N VAL A 294 2.96 8.28 6.91
CA VAL A 294 3.89 8.00 8.01
C VAL A 294 4.39 9.26 8.73
N GLU A 295 3.82 10.42 8.42
CA GLU A 295 4.16 11.66 9.12
C GLU A 295 3.86 11.51 10.62
N ASN A 296 4.69 12.09 11.47
CA ASN A 296 4.62 12.01 12.93
C ASN A 296 4.73 10.60 13.52
N SER A 297 5.12 9.59 12.74
CA SER A 297 5.39 8.26 13.30
C SER A 297 6.41 8.34 14.42
N ALA A 298 6.19 7.55 15.47
CA ALA A 298 7.10 7.45 16.60
C ALA A 298 7.37 5.99 16.91
N TYR A 299 8.60 5.72 17.33
CA TYR A 299 9.03 4.40 17.80
C TYR A 299 9.04 4.37 19.32
N GLY A 300 8.55 3.28 19.88
CA GLY A 300 8.80 2.94 21.26
C GLY A 300 10.00 2.00 21.40
N SER A 301 10.05 1.28 22.49
CA SER A 301 11.07 0.27 22.74
C SER A 301 10.46 -0.94 23.46
N GLN A 302 11.28 -1.92 23.81
CA GLN A 302 10.87 -3.06 24.63
C GLN A 302 10.13 -2.60 25.90
N ASN A 303 10.56 -1.48 26.50
CA ASN A 303 10.10 -1.02 27.81
C ASN A 303 9.34 0.33 27.78
N GLU A 304 9.17 0.91 26.60
CA GLU A 304 8.50 2.21 26.44
C GLU A 304 7.46 2.16 25.33
N PRO A 305 6.26 2.73 25.52
CA PRO A 305 5.27 2.87 24.46
C PRO A 305 5.73 3.88 23.40
N ALA A 306 5.20 3.77 22.20
CA ALA A 306 5.42 4.75 21.16
C ALA A 306 4.55 6.01 21.40
N ALA A 307 5.13 7.20 21.25
CA ALA A 307 4.41 8.45 21.44
C ALA A 307 3.33 8.67 20.37
N PHE A 308 2.13 9.10 20.77
CA PHE A 308 1.06 9.45 19.84
C PHE A 308 1.10 10.96 19.52
N ASN A 309 1.80 11.34 18.48
CA ASN A 309 2.00 12.73 18.05
C ASN A 309 0.87 13.20 17.14
N LYS A 310 -0.19 13.80 17.72
CA LYS A 310 -1.43 14.20 17.01
C LYS A 310 -1.34 15.54 16.30
N THR A 311 -0.37 16.38 16.65
CA THR A 311 -0.27 17.75 16.12
C THR A 311 0.51 17.76 14.81
N ILE A 312 -0.04 18.38 13.77
CA ILE A 312 0.66 18.57 12.51
C ILE A 312 1.94 19.36 12.77
N ARG A 313 3.06 18.79 12.33
CA ARG A 313 4.37 19.36 12.54
C ARG A 313 4.61 20.49 11.54
N GLU A 314 5.04 21.66 12.02
CA GLU A 314 5.44 22.77 11.16
C GLU A 314 6.52 22.34 10.17
N GLY A 315 6.30 22.63 8.89
CA GLY A 315 7.15 22.21 7.77
C GLY A 315 7.22 20.71 7.55
N GLY A 316 6.28 19.92 8.07
CA GLY A 316 6.04 18.54 7.65
C GLY A 316 5.24 18.48 6.35
N GLY A 317 5.05 17.28 5.81
CA GLY A 317 4.35 17.08 4.53
C GLY A 317 2.90 17.60 4.53
N TRP A 318 2.18 17.48 5.66
CA TRP A 318 0.82 18.02 5.81
C TRP A 318 0.79 19.55 5.88
N ASP A 319 1.71 20.15 6.64
CA ASP A 319 1.81 21.62 6.75
C ASP A 319 2.24 22.24 5.42
N MET A 320 3.18 21.63 4.72
CA MET A 320 3.58 22.03 3.37
C MET A 320 2.38 21.97 2.41
N TRP A 321 1.63 20.86 2.41
CA TRP A 321 0.48 20.74 1.52
C TRP A 321 -0.63 21.75 1.84
N ARG A 322 -0.89 22.05 3.12
CA ARG A 322 -1.81 23.14 3.52
C ARG A 322 -1.42 24.51 2.94
N LYS A 323 -0.12 24.83 2.98
CA LYS A 323 0.41 26.08 2.41
C LYS A 323 0.29 26.11 0.88
N ILE A 324 0.53 25.00 0.23
CA ILE A 324 0.36 24.85 -1.22
C ILE A 324 -1.13 24.96 -1.58
N ALA A 325 -2.00 24.22 -0.93
CA ALA A 325 -3.44 24.18 -1.19
C ALA A 325 -4.13 25.54 -0.95
N ALA A 326 -3.60 26.36 -0.05
CA ALA A 326 -4.10 27.72 0.18
C ALA A 326 -3.89 28.67 -1.03
N GLN A 327 -3.07 28.31 -2.01
CA GLN A 327 -2.76 29.16 -3.16
C GLN A 327 -3.71 28.91 -4.34
N ASP A 328 -4.28 27.70 -4.49
CA ASP A 328 -5.25 27.38 -5.53
C ASP A 328 -6.13 26.19 -5.14
N PRO A 329 -7.46 26.24 -5.35
CA PRO A 329 -8.36 25.13 -4.98
C PRO A 329 -8.08 23.81 -5.68
N SER A 330 -7.45 23.82 -6.87
CA SER A 330 -7.09 22.59 -7.59
C SER A 330 -5.90 21.84 -6.97
N PHE A 331 -5.27 22.41 -5.95
CA PHE A 331 -4.19 21.76 -5.21
C PHE A 331 -4.69 20.89 -4.05
N GLY A 332 -6.00 20.64 -3.99
CA GLY A 332 -6.66 19.70 -3.09
C GLY A 332 -7.00 20.26 -1.70
N HIS A 333 -7.50 19.37 -0.84
CA HIS A 333 -8.02 19.72 0.49
C HIS A 333 -7.37 18.86 1.57
N PRO A 334 -6.13 19.17 2.00
CA PRO A 334 -5.37 18.33 2.95
C PRO A 334 -6.09 18.05 4.27
N ASP A 335 -6.92 18.98 4.75
CA ASP A 335 -7.65 18.82 6.00
C ASP A 335 -8.67 17.66 5.97
N LYS A 336 -9.12 17.22 4.79
CA LYS A 336 -9.93 16.00 4.64
C LYS A 336 -9.21 14.77 5.14
N PHE A 337 -7.89 14.76 5.06
CA PHE A 337 -7.06 13.59 5.33
C PHE A 337 -6.32 13.66 6.67
N CYS A 338 -5.94 14.85 7.13
CA CYS A 338 -5.06 15.02 8.29
C CYS A 338 -5.71 15.65 9.53
N SER A 339 -7.00 15.90 9.52
CA SER A 339 -7.68 16.57 10.64
C SER A 339 -8.01 15.66 11.82
N ASP A 340 -8.09 14.34 11.60
CA ASP A 340 -8.50 13.40 12.64
C ASP A 340 -7.51 12.24 12.83
N PRO A 341 -6.36 12.47 13.52
CA PRO A 341 -5.41 11.41 13.84
C PRO A 341 -5.96 10.39 14.85
N GLU A 342 -7.03 10.69 15.59
CA GLU A 342 -7.67 9.71 16.47
C GLU A 342 -8.34 8.58 15.68
N GLN A 343 -8.85 8.86 14.50
CA GLN A 343 -9.41 7.86 13.59
C GLN A 343 -8.37 7.30 12.63
N SER A 344 -7.52 8.14 12.02
CA SER A 344 -6.61 7.72 10.95
C SER A 344 -5.36 6.98 11.41
N ASN A 345 -5.23 6.68 12.70
CA ASN A 345 -4.10 5.96 13.24
C ASN A 345 -4.29 4.45 13.26
N TRP A 346 -3.20 3.75 13.24
CA TRP A 346 -3.08 2.41 13.78
C TRP A 346 -1.71 2.23 14.45
N MET A 347 -1.53 1.08 15.11
CA MET A 347 -0.23 0.67 15.63
C MET A 347 0.26 -0.61 14.99
N SER A 348 1.56 -0.66 14.82
CA SER A 348 2.26 -1.91 14.52
C SER A 348 3.42 -2.12 15.49
N ALA A 349 3.98 -3.31 15.47
CA ALA A 349 5.21 -3.62 16.17
C ALA A 349 6.04 -4.61 15.36
N THR A 350 7.35 -4.51 15.46
CA THR A 350 8.27 -5.51 14.95
C THR A 350 8.77 -6.35 16.11
N VAL A 351 8.49 -7.64 16.08
CA VAL A 351 8.97 -8.63 17.05
C VAL A 351 10.15 -9.35 16.44
N THR A 352 11.31 -9.30 17.10
CA THR A 352 12.48 -10.07 16.73
C THR A 352 12.68 -11.18 17.77
N THR A 353 12.68 -12.46 17.35
CA THR A 353 12.99 -13.55 18.28
C THR A 353 14.47 -13.57 18.60
N LEU A 354 14.81 -13.84 19.86
CA LEU A 354 16.19 -13.92 20.33
C LEU A 354 16.68 -15.37 20.48
N ASP A 355 15.72 -16.30 20.54
CA ASP A 355 15.95 -17.75 20.60
C ASP A 355 14.79 -18.50 19.94
N ARG A 356 14.78 -19.84 20.07
CA ARG A 356 13.78 -20.70 19.41
C ARG A 356 12.57 -21.07 20.28
N ARG A 357 12.44 -20.54 21.49
CA ARG A 357 11.36 -20.96 22.42
C ARG A 357 9.96 -20.59 21.92
N ILE A 358 9.83 -19.49 21.12
CA ILE A 358 8.55 -19.07 20.54
C ILE A 358 8.20 -19.86 19.27
N VAL A 359 9.19 -20.40 18.58
CA VAL A 359 9.05 -21.05 17.25
C VAL A 359 7.99 -22.15 17.22
N PRO A 360 7.88 -23.08 18.21
CA PRO A 360 6.86 -24.14 18.15
C PRO A 360 5.42 -23.63 18.09
N TYR A 361 5.14 -22.48 18.70
CA TYR A 361 3.81 -21.86 18.66
C TYR A 361 3.52 -21.24 17.29
N ILE A 362 4.54 -20.67 16.65
CA ILE A 362 4.44 -20.16 15.26
C ILE A 362 4.19 -21.33 14.30
N GLU A 363 5.00 -22.41 14.38
CA GLU A 363 4.88 -23.59 13.51
C GLU A 363 3.52 -24.28 13.63
N LYS A 364 2.95 -24.32 14.84
CA LYS A 364 1.61 -24.87 15.08
C LYS A 364 0.55 -24.18 14.23
N ILE A 365 0.66 -22.85 14.05
CA ILE A 365 -0.30 -22.04 13.29
C ILE A 365 0.03 -22.05 11.80
N CYS A 366 1.26 -21.70 11.43
CA CYS A 366 1.63 -21.59 10.00
C CYS A 366 1.88 -22.94 9.32
N LYS A 367 2.07 -24.02 10.11
CA LYS A 367 2.30 -25.41 9.64
C LYS A 367 3.54 -25.52 8.73
N ARG A 368 4.55 -24.69 8.99
CA ARG A 368 5.79 -24.60 8.22
C ARG A 368 6.96 -24.24 9.12
N ASP A 369 8.17 -24.66 8.74
CA ASP A 369 9.42 -24.20 9.35
C ASP A 369 9.72 -22.75 8.94
N PRO A 370 9.70 -21.79 9.87
CA PRO A 370 9.93 -20.38 9.54
C PRO A 370 11.39 -20.07 9.17
N PHE A 371 12.33 -20.98 9.41
CA PHE A 371 13.73 -20.85 9.03
C PHE A 371 14.07 -21.48 7.66
N SER A 372 13.10 -22.04 6.97
CA SER A 372 13.29 -22.71 5.67
C SER A 372 13.74 -21.80 4.53
N GLY A 373 13.69 -20.47 4.71
CA GLY A 373 13.89 -19.48 3.63
C GLY A 373 12.74 -19.40 2.62
N LYS A 374 11.67 -20.17 2.86
CA LYS A 374 10.46 -20.22 2.02
C LYS A 374 9.31 -19.44 2.65
N VAL A 375 8.16 -19.41 1.96
CA VAL A 375 6.91 -18.83 2.46
C VAL A 375 6.60 -19.40 3.85
N VAL A 376 6.32 -18.53 4.82
CA VAL A 376 5.97 -18.88 6.20
C VAL A 376 4.47 -18.74 6.44
N THR A 377 3.95 -17.53 6.69
CA THR A 377 2.50 -17.33 6.86
C THR A 377 1.76 -17.21 5.53
N GLY A 378 2.44 -16.78 4.49
CA GLY A 378 1.87 -16.52 3.17
C GLY A 378 1.04 -15.24 3.10
N GLY A 379 1.08 -14.43 4.14
CA GLY A 379 0.32 -13.22 4.34
C GLY A 379 -0.10 -13.10 5.79
N ILE A 380 -1.16 -12.35 6.04
CA ILE A 380 -1.60 -11.98 7.39
C ILE A 380 -2.41 -13.12 8.04
N VAL A 381 -2.06 -13.45 9.28
CA VAL A 381 -2.85 -14.27 10.20
C VAL A 381 -3.53 -13.35 11.21
N THR A 382 -4.85 -13.42 11.33
CA THR A 382 -5.64 -12.56 12.21
C THR A 382 -6.24 -13.35 13.37
N ALA A 383 -6.01 -12.90 14.60
CA ALA A 383 -6.77 -13.35 15.77
C ALA A 383 -8.14 -12.65 15.75
N ARG A 384 -9.16 -13.32 15.20
CA ARG A 384 -10.47 -12.69 14.90
C ARG A 384 -11.26 -12.27 16.13
N ASP A 385 -10.97 -12.88 17.27
CA ASP A 385 -11.55 -12.59 18.58
C ASP A 385 -10.70 -11.63 19.43
N SER A 386 -9.61 -11.10 18.88
CA SER A 386 -8.78 -10.10 19.54
C SER A 386 -9.47 -8.74 19.65
N GLY A 387 -9.43 -8.14 20.84
CA GLY A 387 -9.90 -6.77 21.06
C GLY A 387 -9.19 -5.73 20.17
N TRP A 388 -7.93 -5.97 19.82
CA TRP A 388 -7.16 -5.14 18.90
C TRP A 388 -7.37 -5.48 17.43
N LEU A 389 -8.12 -6.54 17.11
CA LEU A 389 -8.11 -7.22 15.81
C LEU A 389 -6.66 -7.51 15.40
N LEU A 390 -5.90 -8.08 16.33
CA LEU A 390 -4.47 -8.29 16.21
C LEU A 390 -4.17 -9.22 15.04
N SER A 391 -3.30 -8.76 14.17
CA SER A 391 -2.86 -9.49 12.98
C SER A 391 -1.35 -9.52 12.92
N TRP A 392 -0.79 -10.57 12.33
CA TRP A 392 0.65 -10.73 12.20
C TRP A 392 1.05 -11.46 10.94
N THR A 393 2.28 -11.24 10.48
CA THR A 393 2.84 -11.93 9.32
C THR A 393 4.33 -12.20 9.50
N ILE A 394 4.76 -13.32 8.97
CA ILE A 394 6.17 -13.68 8.80
C ILE A 394 6.39 -13.94 7.31
N ASN A 395 7.12 -13.06 6.67
CA ASN A 395 7.58 -13.26 5.29
C ASN A 395 8.75 -14.25 5.25
N ARG A 396 9.29 -14.54 4.06
CA ARG A 396 10.49 -15.35 3.91
C ARG A 396 11.61 -14.78 4.77
N GLN A 397 12.28 -15.66 5.54
CA GLN A 397 13.39 -15.25 6.38
C GLN A 397 14.75 -15.59 5.71
N PRO A 398 15.79 -14.79 5.95
CA PRO A 398 15.78 -13.53 6.71
C PRO A 398 15.03 -12.41 6.00
N GLN A 399 14.39 -11.52 6.79
CA GLN A 399 13.66 -10.34 6.29
C GLN A 399 14.59 -9.14 6.08
N PHE A 400 15.76 -9.15 6.72
CA PHE A 400 16.84 -8.18 6.58
C PHE A 400 18.13 -8.89 6.17
N ARG A 401 18.94 -8.27 5.32
CA ARG A 401 20.20 -8.83 4.84
C ARG A 401 21.18 -9.17 5.97
N ASN A 402 21.20 -8.34 7.00
CA ASN A 402 22.08 -8.49 8.15
C ASN A 402 21.42 -9.23 9.33
N GLN A 403 20.24 -9.82 9.14
CA GLN A 403 19.53 -10.56 10.20
C GLN A 403 20.27 -11.85 10.54
N PRO A 404 20.51 -12.12 11.83
CA PRO A 404 21.05 -13.40 12.29
C PRO A 404 20.16 -14.58 11.84
N LYS A 405 20.79 -15.69 11.44
CA LYS A 405 20.08 -16.87 10.88
C LYS A 405 19.20 -17.62 11.87
N ASP A 406 19.41 -17.40 13.17
CA ASP A 406 18.66 -17.98 14.28
C ASP A 406 17.56 -17.08 14.82
N GLN A 407 17.36 -15.91 14.21
CA GLN A 407 16.32 -14.95 14.56
C GLN A 407 15.23 -14.90 13.50
N LEU A 408 13.99 -14.67 13.93
CA LEU A 408 12.86 -14.34 13.08
C LEU A 408 12.47 -12.88 13.30
N VAL A 409 12.08 -12.20 12.24
CA VAL A 409 11.48 -10.88 12.30
C VAL A 409 10.02 -10.99 11.89
N ILE A 410 9.13 -10.63 12.79
CA ILE A 410 7.68 -10.73 12.68
C ILE A 410 7.09 -9.33 12.70
N TRP A 411 6.19 -9.04 11.77
CA TRP A 411 5.40 -7.83 11.82
C TRP A 411 4.04 -8.11 12.43
N VAL A 412 3.66 -7.32 13.44
CA VAL A 412 2.40 -7.42 14.17
C VAL A 412 1.68 -6.07 14.06
N TYR A 413 0.37 -6.05 13.88
CA TYR A 413 -0.40 -4.81 13.93
C TYR A 413 -1.79 -5.00 14.53
N GLY A 414 -2.33 -3.91 15.10
CA GLY A 414 -3.70 -3.83 15.59
C GLY A 414 -4.45 -2.70 14.89
N LEU A 415 -5.57 -3.03 14.23
CA LEU A 415 -6.44 -2.02 13.64
C LEU A 415 -7.14 -1.19 14.70
N PHE A 416 -7.56 -1.82 15.80
CA PHE A 416 -8.28 -1.17 16.90
C PHE A 416 -7.31 -0.79 18.02
N SER A 417 -6.47 0.21 17.74
CA SER A 417 -5.43 0.65 18.67
C SER A 417 -5.96 1.28 19.96
N ASP A 418 -7.24 1.65 19.98
CA ASP A 418 -8.00 2.29 21.08
C ASP A 418 -8.82 1.30 21.93
N LYS A 419 -8.87 0.03 21.56
CA LYS A 419 -9.57 -1.01 22.30
C LYS A 419 -8.62 -1.69 23.29
N PRO A 420 -9.14 -2.21 24.44
CA PRO A 420 -8.33 -2.97 25.36
C PRO A 420 -7.94 -4.33 24.77
N GLY A 421 -6.73 -4.78 25.04
CA GLY A 421 -6.28 -6.14 24.73
C GLY A 421 -6.95 -7.20 25.61
N ASP A 422 -6.86 -8.46 25.19
CA ASP A 422 -7.50 -9.58 25.89
C ASP A 422 -6.65 -10.09 27.05
N PHE A 423 -5.33 -9.99 26.94
CA PHE A 423 -4.38 -10.38 27.98
C PHE A 423 -3.90 -9.18 28.79
N VAL A 424 -3.30 -8.18 28.15
CA VAL A 424 -2.70 -7.03 28.84
C VAL A 424 -3.72 -6.01 29.35
N LYS A 425 -4.98 -6.05 28.90
CA LYS A 425 -6.08 -5.18 29.35
C LYS A 425 -5.85 -3.68 29.14
N LYS A 426 -4.86 -3.31 28.34
CA LYS A 426 -4.56 -1.93 27.92
C LYS A 426 -4.92 -1.72 26.46
N THR A 427 -5.08 -0.47 26.03
CA THR A 427 -5.13 -0.13 24.61
C THR A 427 -3.74 -0.36 24.00
N MET A 428 -3.68 -0.78 22.72
CA MET A 428 -2.38 -1.05 22.09
C MET A 428 -1.47 0.17 22.11
N ARG A 429 -2.05 1.38 21.98
CA ARG A 429 -1.31 2.65 21.98
C ARG A 429 -0.67 3.03 23.33
N GLU A 430 -1.07 2.37 24.43
CA GLU A 430 -0.49 2.56 25.75
C GLU A 430 0.53 1.48 26.11
N CYS A 431 0.70 0.47 25.24
CA CYS A 431 1.54 -0.68 25.51
C CYS A 431 3.01 -0.42 25.14
N THR A 432 3.90 -0.93 25.97
CA THR A 432 5.32 -1.12 25.66
C THR A 432 5.50 -2.24 24.64
N GLY A 433 6.69 -2.35 24.03
CA GLY A 433 6.98 -3.47 23.14
C GLY A 433 6.79 -4.83 23.80
N LYS A 434 7.24 -4.97 25.04
CA LYS A 434 7.04 -6.19 25.84
C LYS A 434 5.55 -6.53 25.99
N GLU A 435 4.71 -5.57 26.33
CA GLU A 435 3.27 -5.79 26.50
C GLU A 435 2.59 -6.18 25.18
N ILE A 436 2.97 -5.57 24.05
CA ILE A 436 2.48 -5.99 22.73
C ILE A 436 2.91 -7.43 22.41
N CYS A 437 4.14 -7.79 22.74
CA CYS A 437 4.63 -9.17 22.60
C CYS A 437 3.81 -10.13 23.45
N MET A 438 3.50 -9.78 24.72
CA MET A 438 2.69 -10.61 25.60
C MET A 438 1.30 -10.87 25.04
N GLU A 439 0.63 -9.84 24.49
CA GLU A 439 -0.68 -9.98 23.84
C GLU A 439 -0.59 -10.89 22.61
N TRP A 440 0.44 -10.72 21.77
CA TRP A 440 0.67 -11.58 20.61
C TRP A 440 0.92 -13.04 21.01
N LEU A 441 1.76 -13.30 22.03
CA LEU A 441 2.03 -14.64 22.54
C LEU A 441 0.77 -15.31 23.10
N TYR A 442 -0.11 -14.54 23.76
CA TYR A 442 -1.40 -15.04 24.20
C TYR A 442 -2.24 -15.54 23.03
N HIS A 443 -2.31 -14.76 21.96
CA HIS A 443 -3.03 -15.14 20.74
C HIS A 443 -2.32 -16.21 19.88
N LEU A 444 -1.06 -16.53 20.16
CA LEU A 444 -0.40 -17.72 19.61
C LEU A 444 -0.73 -19.00 20.38
N GLY A 445 -1.37 -18.90 21.56
CA GLY A 445 -1.68 -20.03 22.43
C GLY A 445 -0.53 -20.46 23.32
N VAL A 446 0.35 -19.53 23.66
CA VAL A 446 1.39 -19.74 24.68
C VAL A 446 0.71 -19.87 26.03
N PRO A 447 1.12 -20.85 26.90
CA PRO A 447 0.62 -20.97 28.27
C PRO A 447 0.82 -19.67 29.05
N VAL A 448 -0.22 -19.21 29.74
CA VAL A 448 -0.21 -17.92 30.48
C VAL A 448 1.01 -17.76 31.41
N ALA A 449 1.43 -18.84 32.06
CA ALA A 449 2.57 -18.83 32.96
C ALA A 449 3.93 -18.57 32.26
N GLU A 450 4.02 -18.77 30.93
CA GLU A 450 5.26 -18.63 30.16
C GLU A 450 5.33 -17.28 29.42
N ILE A 451 4.20 -16.60 29.22
CA ILE A 451 4.09 -15.41 28.38
C ILE A 451 5.05 -14.30 28.80
N ALA A 452 5.08 -13.97 30.09
CA ALA A 452 5.91 -12.89 30.61
C ALA A 452 7.42 -13.18 30.46
N ASP A 453 7.83 -14.41 30.68
CA ASP A 453 9.23 -14.84 30.55
C ASP A 453 9.67 -14.83 29.07
N LEU A 454 8.84 -15.36 28.17
CA LEU A 454 9.13 -15.36 26.73
C LEU A 454 9.19 -13.93 26.15
N ALA A 455 8.26 -13.06 26.54
CA ALA A 455 8.27 -11.67 26.10
C ALA A 455 9.50 -10.90 26.61
N GLU A 456 10.00 -11.22 27.79
CA GLU A 456 11.19 -10.57 28.37
C GLU A 456 12.51 -11.09 27.78
N HIS A 457 12.64 -12.40 27.61
CA HIS A 457 13.94 -13.04 27.37
C HIS A 457 14.09 -13.65 25.98
N SER A 458 12.97 -13.92 25.25
CA SER A 458 13.00 -14.58 23.93
C SER A 458 12.60 -13.67 22.78
N ALA A 459 12.22 -12.43 23.05
CA ALA A 459 11.83 -11.47 22.03
C ALA A 459 12.29 -10.05 22.36
N LYS A 460 12.61 -9.28 21.30
CA LYS A 460 12.77 -7.83 21.36
C LYS A 460 11.69 -7.22 20.46
N THR A 461 10.88 -6.33 21.02
CA THR A 461 9.72 -5.78 20.31
C THR A 461 9.78 -4.26 20.26
N VAL A 462 9.59 -3.71 19.07
CA VAL A 462 9.60 -2.26 18.82
C VAL A 462 8.21 -1.82 18.36
N PRO A 463 7.44 -1.13 19.21
CA PRO A 463 6.16 -0.54 18.81
C PRO A 463 6.35 0.65 17.88
N VAL A 464 5.42 0.83 16.97
CA VAL A 464 5.37 1.98 16.05
C VAL A 464 3.96 2.55 16.07
N MET A 465 3.81 3.80 16.48
CA MET A 465 2.57 4.56 16.38
C MET A 465 2.61 5.41 15.11
N MET A 466 1.57 5.29 14.29
CA MET A 466 1.44 6.01 13.02
C MET A 466 0.13 6.80 12.97
N PRO A 467 0.15 8.10 13.30
CA PRO A 467 -1.08 8.90 13.45
C PRO A 467 -1.91 9.06 12.18
N TYR A 468 -1.29 9.01 11.01
CA TYR A 468 -1.93 9.28 9.71
C TYR A 468 -1.88 8.10 8.75
N ILE A 469 -1.68 6.88 9.24
CA ILE A 469 -1.41 5.72 8.37
C ILE A 469 -2.58 5.36 7.46
N THR A 470 -3.83 5.60 7.90
CA THR A 470 -5.04 5.37 7.08
C THR A 470 -5.69 6.67 6.60
N ALA A 471 -4.99 7.81 6.70
CA ALA A 471 -5.49 9.11 6.27
C ALA A 471 -6.03 9.12 4.83
N PHE A 472 -5.42 8.34 3.93
CA PHE A 472 -5.85 8.21 2.54
C PHE A 472 -7.20 7.47 2.37
N PHE A 473 -7.69 6.79 3.40
CA PHE A 473 -9.02 6.15 3.41
C PHE A 473 -10.13 7.02 3.99
N MET A 474 -9.85 8.26 4.36
CA MET A 474 -10.88 9.18 4.86
C MET A 474 -11.97 9.39 3.79
N PRO A 475 -13.26 9.49 4.18
CA PRO A 475 -14.34 9.84 3.26
C PRO A 475 -14.03 11.14 2.52
N ARG A 476 -14.13 11.12 1.20
CA ARG A 476 -13.74 12.21 0.32
C ARG A 476 -14.59 12.29 -0.95
N GLU A 477 -14.36 13.32 -1.74
CA GLU A 477 -14.90 13.48 -3.08
C GLU A 477 -13.79 13.77 -4.10
N LYS A 478 -14.16 13.85 -5.37
CA LYS A 478 -13.24 14.22 -6.45
C LYS A 478 -12.72 15.64 -6.25
N GLY A 479 -11.41 15.83 -6.38
CA GLY A 479 -10.75 17.13 -6.19
C GLY A 479 -10.19 17.34 -4.78
N ASP A 480 -10.53 16.51 -3.80
CA ASP A 480 -9.89 16.55 -2.48
C ASP A 480 -8.40 16.18 -2.57
N ARG A 481 -8.03 15.31 -3.52
CA ARG A 481 -6.63 15.13 -3.95
C ARG A 481 -6.40 15.92 -5.24
N PRO A 482 -5.26 16.61 -5.40
CA PRO A 482 -4.89 17.23 -6.67
C PRO A 482 -4.62 16.15 -7.73
N SER A 483 -4.91 16.44 -8.98
CA SER A 483 -4.43 15.60 -10.09
C SER A 483 -2.91 15.57 -10.10
N VAL A 484 -2.29 14.49 -10.62
CA VAL A 484 -0.83 14.41 -10.78
C VAL A 484 -0.29 15.65 -11.48
N VAL A 485 -0.88 16.03 -12.60
CA VAL A 485 -0.60 17.30 -13.27
C VAL A 485 -1.90 18.10 -13.32
N PRO A 486 -2.10 19.09 -12.44
CA PRO A 486 -3.30 19.93 -12.45
C PRO A 486 -3.44 20.72 -13.74
N ASP A 487 -4.68 20.99 -14.13
CA ASP A 487 -4.96 21.82 -15.32
C ASP A 487 -4.24 23.17 -15.22
N GLY A 488 -3.52 23.51 -16.28
CA GLY A 488 -2.72 24.74 -16.38
C GLY A 488 -1.35 24.67 -15.70
N ALA A 489 -0.97 23.54 -15.13
CA ALA A 489 0.38 23.34 -14.59
C ALA A 489 1.42 23.37 -15.72
N VAL A 490 2.49 24.14 -15.51
CA VAL A 490 3.54 24.35 -16.50
C VAL A 490 4.77 23.50 -16.22
N ASN A 491 5.21 23.51 -14.95
CA ASN A 491 6.51 22.98 -14.56
C ASN A 491 6.46 22.21 -13.22
N PHE A 492 5.31 21.74 -12.80
CA PHE A 492 5.19 20.98 -11.56
C PHE A 492 4.15 19.87 -11.66
N ALA A 493 4.30 18.86 -10.78
CA ALA A 493 3.38 17.76 -10.60
C ALA A 493 3.30 17.35 -9.12
N PHE A 494 2.15 16.78 -8.71
CA PHE A 494 1.99 16.12 -7.42
C PHE A 494 2.22 14.62 -7.53
N LEU A 495 2.84 14.04 -6.51
CA LEU A 495 3.22 12.63 -6.47
C LEU A 495 2.68 11.91 -5.24
N GLY A 496 2.60 10.59 -5.36
CA GLY A 496 2.35 9.68 -4.25
C GLY A 496 0.89 9.49 -3.90
N GLN A 497 0.63 9.05 -2.67
CA GLN A 497 -0.68 8.56 -2.23
C GLN A 497 -1.76 9.66 -2.15
N PHE A 498 -1.38 10.92 -2.14
CA PHE A 498 -2.29 12.07 -2.07
C PHE A 498 -2.35 12.88 -3.37
N ALA A 499 -1.88 12.32 -4.47
CA ALA A 499 -2.18 12.78 -5.84
C ALA A 499 -3.21 11.85 -6.49
N GLU A 500 -4.08 12.37 -7.36
CA GLU A 500 -5.11 11.59 -8.02
C GLU A 500 -4.64 11.09 -9.37
N THR A 501 -4.68 9.77 -9.58
CA THR A 501 -4.51 9.13 -10.88
C THR A 501 -5.72 8.27 -11.21
N ALA A 502 -6.02 8.11 -12.50
CA ALA A 502 -7.21 7.39 -12.94
C ALA A 502 -7.04 5.87 -12.81
N ARG A 503 -8.12 5.18 -12.44
CA ARG A 503 -8.29 3.72 -12.48
C ARG A 503 -7.39 2.90 -11.55
N ASP A 504 -6.46 3.51 -10.83
CA ASP A 504 -5.64 2.82 -9.84
C ASP A 504 -6.12 3.15 -8.43
N THR A 505 -5.59 2.45 -7.43
CA THR A 505 -6.00 2.65 -6.04
C THR A 505 -4.80 2.95 -5.15
N ILE A 506 -5.02 3.83 -4.20
CA ILE A 506 -4.04 4.28 -3.21
C ILE A 506 -3.53 3.12 -2.34
N PHE A 507 -2.52 3.38 -1.53
CA PHE A 507 -1.89 2.43 -0.60
C PHE A 507 -1.15 1.26 -1.28
N THR A 508 -0.93 1.32 -2.58
CA THR A 508 -0.08 0.36 -3.31
C THR A 508 1.25 1.00 -3.69
N THR A 509 2.27 0.17 -3.81
CA THR A 509 3.57 0.60 -4.35
C THR A 509 3.44 1.04 -5.80
N GLU A 510 2.59 0.36 -6.56
CA GLU A 510 2.26 0.71 -7.93
C GLU A 510 1.73 2.13 -8.07
N TYR A 511 0.76 2.53 -7.22
CA TYR A 511 0.18 3.86 -7.27
C TYR A 511 1.23 4.97 -7.13
N SER A 512 2.16 4.79 -6.18
CA SER A 512 3.27 5.74 -6.00
C SER A 512 4.14 5.83 -7.25
N ILE A 513 4.52 4.71 -7.85
CA ILE A 513 5.37 4.66 -9.04
C ILE A 513 4.64 5.19 -10.27
N ARG A 514 3.35 4.85 -10.42
CA ARG A 514 2.50 5.35 -11.51
C ARG A 514 2.40 6.87 -11.50
N THR A 515 2.18 7.50 -10.34
CA THR A 515 2.14 8.96 -10.25
C THR A 515 3.47 9.60 -10.67
N GLY A 516 4.59 8.96 -10.34
CA GLY A 516 5.92 9.39 -10.79
C GLY A 516 6.10 9.30 -12.31
N MET A 517 5.66 8.19 -12.91
CA MET A 517 5.71 7.99 -14.36
C MET A 517 4.81 8.99 -15.10
N GLU A 518 3.55 9.16 -14.66
CA GLU A 518 2.61 10.13 -15.22
C GLU A 518 3.16 11.56 -15.18
N ALA A 519 3.73 11.96 -14.04
CA ALA A 519 4.29 13.28 -13.85
C ALA A 519 5.44 13.56 -14.84
N VAL A 520 6.39 12.64 -14.93
CA VAL A 520 7.56 12.79 -15.82
C VAL A 520 7.13 12.79 -17.29
N TYR A 521 6.27 11.85 -17.68
CA TYR A 521 5.83 11.73 -19.07
C TYR A 521 5.01 12.93 -19.53
N SER A 522 4.16 13.47 -18.65
CA SER A 522 3.35 14.64 -18.95
C SER A 522 4.18 15.94 -19.02
N LEU A 523 5.11 16.16 -18.07
CA LEU A 523 5.90 17.40 -18.03
C LEU A 523 7.00 17.45 -19.08
N LEU A 524 7.47 16.32 -19.59
CA LEU A 524 8.49 16.24 -20.64
C LEU A 524 7.93 15.88 -22.01
N ASP A 525 6.62 15.68 -22.13
CA ASP A 525 5.96 15.23 -23.36
C ASP A 525 6.62 13.97 -23.96
N ILE A 526 6.83 12.96 -23.12
CA ILE A 526 7.47 11.71 -23.53
C ILE A 526 6.49 10.90 -24.39
N ASP A 527 6.87 10.57 -25.61
CA ASP A 527 6.04 9.87 -26.59
C ASP A 527 5.65 8.44 -26.20
N ARG A 528 6.32 7.85 -25.23
CA ARG A 528 5.95 6.55 -24.67
C ARG A 528 4.79 6.70 -23.68
N GLY A 529 3.69 5.98 -23.90
CA GLY A 529 2.52 6.02 -23.00
C GLY A 529 2.78 5.36 -21.66
N VAL A 530 2.08 5.83 -20.61
CA VAL A 530 2.02 5.16 -19.30
C VAL A 530 1.19 3.88 -19.44
N PRO A 531 1.67 2.72 -18.96
CA PRO A 531 0.89 1.47 -19.02
C PRO A 531 -0.49 1.60 -18.40
N GLU A 532 -1.50 1.06 -19.06
CA GLU A 532 -2.86 1.03 -18.50
C GLU A 532 -2.90 0.13 -17.26
N VAL A 533 -3.72 0.49 -16.29
CA VAL A 533 -4.08 -0.42 -15.19
C VAL A 533 -4.74 -1.67 -15.78
N TRP A 534 -4.36 -2.87 -15.31
CA TRP A 534 -4.92 -4.12 -15.77
C TRP A 534 -6.45 -4.08 -15.87
N GLY A 535 -6.94 -4.39 -17.05
CA GLY A 535 -8.33 -4.20 -17.43
C GLY A 535 -9.31 -5.24 -16.89
N SER A 536 -9.03 -5.89 -15.74
CA SER A 536 -9.87 -6.95 -15.14
C SER A 536 -11.32 -6.51 -14.90
N THR A 537 -11.56 -5.23 -14.63
CA THR A 537 -12.92 -4.65 -14.52
C THR A 537 -13.74 -4.73 -15.82
N TYR A 538 -13.10 -4.93 -16.95
CA TYR A 538 -13.72 -5.04 -18.27
C TYR A 538 -13.67 -6.48 -18.81
N ASP A 539 -13.02 -7.41 -18.10
CA ASP A 539 -13.00 -8.82 -18.48
C ASP A 539 -14.19 -9.55 -17.83
N VAL A 540 -15.11 -9.97 -18.67
CA VAL A 540 -16.31 -10.68 -18.22
C VAL A 540 -15.97 -11.96 -17.45
N ARG A 541 -14.86 -12.62 -17.78
CA ARG A 541 -14.39 -13.83 -17.11
C ARG A 541 -14.00 -13.53 -15.66
N ASP A 542 -13.28 -12.44 -15.42
CA ASP A 542 -12.88 -11.99 -14.08
C ASP A 542 -14.11 -11.61 -13.25
N LEU A 543 -15.08 -10.92 -13.85
CA LEU A 543 -16.32 -10.54 -13.17
C LEU A 543 -17.17 -11.77 -12.80
N VAL A 544 -17.26 -12.75 -13.70
CA VAL A 544 -17.96 -14.01 -13.42
C VAL A 544 -17.24 -14.80 -12.32
N ASN A 545 -15.92 -14.95 -12.40
CA ASN A 545 -15.12 -15.63 -11.38
C ASN A 545 -15.26 -14.96 -10.00
N ALA A 546 -15.17 -13.64 -9.93
CA ALA A 546 -15.37 -12.90 -8.68
C ALA A 546 -16.77 -13.11 -8.11
N SER A 547 -17.80 -13.05 -8.96
CA SER A 547 -19.19 -13.31 -8.55
C SER A 547 -19.40 -14.73 -8.01
N VAL A 548 -18.77 -15.74 -8.59
CA VAL A 548 -18.81 -17.13 -8.10
C VAL A 548 -18.04 -17.24 -6.78
N ALA A 549 -16.84 -16.63 -6.68
CA ALA A 549 -16.05 -16.65 -5.46
C ALA A 549 -16.78 -16.00 -4.28
N LEU A 550 -17.42 -14.83 -4.49
CA LEU A 550 -18.21 -14.15 -3.46
C LEU A 550 -19.38 -15.00 -2.92
N ARG A 551 -19.84 -15.98 -3.68
CA ARG A 551 -20.88 -16.93 -3.29
C ARG A 551 -20.33 -18.28 -2.82
N ASP A 552 -19.04 -18.37 -2.53
CA ASP A 552 -18.37 -19.62 -2.12
C ASP A 552 -18.59 -20.78 -3.11
N GLY A 553 -18.61 -20.48 -4.41
CA GLY A 553 -18.82 -21.46 -5.47
C GLY A 553 -20.28 -21.83 -5.75
N ARG A 554 -21.26 -21.24 -5.06
CA ARG A 554 -22.68 -21.51 -5.33
C ARG A 554 -23.10 -20.92 -6.67
N LYS A 555 -23.90 -21.68 -7.42
CA LYS A 555 -24.44 -21.23 -8.70
C LYS A 555 -25.47 -20.12 -8.51
N ILE A 556 -25.62 -19.27 -9.49
CA ILE A 556 -26.64 -18.21 -9.47
C ILE A 556 -28.07 -18.78 -9.42
N THR A 557 -28.27 -19.98 -9.97
CA THR A 557 -29.55 -20.70 -9.93
C THR A 557 -29.95 -21.18 -8.55
N ASP A 558 -28.97 -21.32 -7.64
CA ASP A 558 -29.16 -21.84 -6.28
C ASP A 558 -29.34 -20.72 -5.25
N MET A 559 -29.33 -19.46 -5.70
CA MET A 559 -29.53 -18.31 -4.82
C MET A 559 -30.94 -18.24 -4.27
N ASP A 560 -31.04 -17.80 -3.02
CA ASP A 560 -32.34 -17.52 -2.39
C ASP A 560 -32.86 -16.13 -2.81
N LEU A 561 -33.39 -16.08 -4.01
CA LEU A 561 -33.95 -14.89 -4.64
C LEU A 561 -35.47 -14.83 -4.42
N GLY A 562 -36.02 -13.63 -4.46
CA GLY A 562 -37.48 -13.43 -4.49
C GLY A 562 -38.13 -14.03 -5.75
N VAL A 563 -39.44 -14.23 -5.72
CA VAL A 563 -40.18 -14.87 -6.83
C VAL A 563 -40.00 -14.10 -8.14
N VAL A 564 -40.03 -12.78 -8.10
CA VAL A 564 -39.87 -11.92 -9.28
C VAL A 564 -38.45 -12.03 -9.85
N GLU A 565 -37.43 -12.02 -8.98
CA GLU A 565 -36.03 -12.13 -9.34
C GLU A 565 -35.72 -13.52 -9.93
N LYS A 566 -36.25 -14.59 -9.34
CA LYS A 566 -36.13 -15.96 -9.90
C LYS A 566 -36.75 -16.06 -11.31
N LEU A 567 -37.89 -15.43 -11.53
CA LEU A 567 -38.51 -15.40 -12.86
C LEU A 567 -37.68 -14.60 -13.86
N ALA A 568 -37.16 -13.43 -13.44
CA ALA A 568 -36.31 -12.61 -14.29
C ALA A 568 -35.00 -13.34 -14.66
N LEU A 569 -34.35 -14.00 -13.69
CA LEU A 569 -33.15 -14.81 -13.92
C LEU A 569 -33.42 -15.94 -14.91
N LYS A 570 -34.55 -16.68 -14.74
CA LYS A 570 -34.94 -17.75 -15.64
C LYS A 570 -35.15 -17.28 -17.09
N GLU A 571 -35.76 -16.10 -17.26
CA GLU A 571 -35.94 -15.51 -18.59
C GLU A 571 -34.62 -15.03 -19.21
N LEU A 572 -33.70 -14.48 -18.40
CA LEU A 572 -32.34 -14.11 -18.87
C LEU A 572 -31.57 -15.35 -19.32
N LEU A 573 -31.58 -16.42 -18.51
CA LEU A 573 -30.88 -17.67 -18.85
C LEU A 573 -31.46 -18.32 -20.12
N LYS A 574 -32.77 -18.23 -20.37
CA LYS A 574 -33.34 -18.67 -21.64
C LYS A 574 -32.80 -17.88 -22.83
N LYS A 575 -32.61 -16.54 -22.69
CA LYS A 575 -32.12 -15.68 -23.78
C LYS A 575 -30.69 -15.99 -24.16
N VAL A 576 -29.86 -16.41 -23.21
CA VAL A 576 -28.43 -16.74 -23.45
C VAL A 576 -28.21 -18.20 -23.83
N ARG A 577 -29.27 -19.04 -23.83
CA ARG A 577 -29.19 -20.48 -24.10
C ARG A 577 -28.64 -20.75 -25.50
N GLY A 578 -27.62 -21.62 -25.60
CA GLY A 578 -26.94 -21.97 -26.85
C GLY A 578 -25.97 -20.92 -27.35
N THR A 579 -25.74 -19.84 -26.61
CA THR A 579 -24.76 -18.78 -26.94
C THR A 579 -23.42 -18.99 -26.26
N ASP A 580 -22.40 -18.24 -26.67
CA ASP A 580 -21.10 -18.26 -26.00
C ASP A 580 -21.17 -17.70 -24.57
N VAL A 581 -22.19 -16.89 -24.24
CA VAL A 581 -22.44 -16.43 -22.88
C VAL A 581 -22.83 -17.60 -21.97
N GLU A 582 -23.70 -18.49 -22.41
CA GLU A 582 -24.06 -19.69 -21.63
C GLU A 582 -22.83 -20.57 -21.39
N LYS A 583 -22.01 -20.80 -22.42
CA LYS A 583 -20.75 -21.57 -22.30
C LYS A 583 -19.82 -20.94 -21.27
N LEU A 584 -19.59 -19.61 -21.35
CA LEU A 584 -18.77 -18.87 -20.42
C LEU A 584 -19.25 -19.04 -18.98
N LEU A 585 -20.56 -18.84 -18.72
CA LEU A 585 -21.14 -18.98 -17.39
C LEU A 585 -20.99 -20.41 -16.84
N ALA A 586 -21.15 -21.43 -17.69
CA ALA A 586 -20.99 -22.83 -17.31
C ALA A 586 -19.50 -23.19 -17.05
N GLU A 587 -18.60 -22.75 -17.90
CA GLU A 587 -17.14 -22.98 -17.75
C GLU A 587 -16.59 -22.39 -16.46
N HIS A 588 -17.13 -21.24 -16.02
CA HIS A 588 -16.75 -20.58 -14.78
C HIS A 588 -17.64 -20.95 -13.56
N GLY A 589 -18.51 -21.95 -13.69
CA GLY A 589 -19.32 -22.47 -12.58
C GLY A 589 -20.43 -21.53 -12.08
N ALA A 590 -20.80 -20.52 -12.86
CA ALA A 590 -21.85 -19.58 -12.48
C ALA A 590 -23.28 -20.18 -12.63
N ILE A 591 -23.45 -21.14 -13.54
CA ILE A 591 -24.69 -21.88 -13.80
C ILE A 591 -24.47 -23.39 -13.86
#